data_33577f08db84e7d17c79b686786ff1a4
#
_entry.id   33577f08db84e7d17c79b686786ff1a4
#
_cell.length_a   1.000
_cell.length_b   1.000
_cell.length_c   1.000
_cell.angle_alpha   90.00
_cell.angle_beta   90.00
_cell.angle_gamma   90.00
#
_symmetry.space_group_name_H-M   'P 1'
#
loop_
_entity.id
_entity.type
_entity.pdbx_description
1 polymer ?
#
loop_
_entity_poly.entity_id
_entity_poly.type
_entity_poly.pdbx_seq_one_letter_code
_entity_poly.pdbx_strand_id
1 'polypeptide(L)'
;MKSVLISFSVTVIIIILLYLSPIGYVIPGVFKIYGTGHTTAFLDDYKIFDNLVVKNGKIKTKWNHHNWYNQIPLSKEFDLINMKYKTVAYLIFYKDSLLHESYYLNHNSKSKSNSFSMAKSMVTAMLGKALEQGQISSLDQKVSDFYDEYSQGLASKLTVGDLASMSSGLDWTEKYYSPINITTESYFTKDLEKLLLSRKITEQPGKSFKYLSGNTQLLGMIIRKATGKSLSDYFSENFWIPIEAEEEAFWQIDGIKNKMEKAFCCFASNAKDFARFAKLFKNKGRWNGQQIIDSSFVNLSLNPRFENSPNYGYGWWLLNRNNEKGFLMRGHLGQYVIVFPKSDLIIVRLGHKKGPKNEGYYIDEAFKMISDVKEH
;
A
#
# COMPACT_ATOMS: atom_id res chain seq x y z
N MET A 1 -10.20 -26.39 -44.86
CA MET A 1 -11.21 -26.39 -43.77
C MET A 1 -10.89 -27.38 -42.63
N LYS A 2 -10.69 -28.70 -42.89
CA LYS A 2 -10.42 -29.68 -41.82
C LYS A 2 -9.17 -29.34 -40.97
N SER A 3 -8.06 -28.94 -41.57
CA SER A 3 -6.83 -28.57 -40.82
C SER A 3 -7.00 -27.33 -39.91
N VAL A 4 -7.78 -26.34 -40.33
CA VAL A 4 -8.07 -25.12 -39.54
C VAL A 4 -8.98 -25.47 -38.35
N LEU A 5 -9.97 -26.35 -38.55
CA LEU A 5 -10.83 -26.85 -37.48
C LEU A 5 -10.06 -27.66 -36.43
N ILE A 6 -9.14 -28.53 -36.87
CA ILE A 6 -8.29 -29.32 -35.97
C ILE A 6 -7.36 -28.40 -35.19
N SER A 7 -6.71 -27.43 -35.83
CA SER A 7 -5.86 -26.44 -35.17
C SER A 7 -6.65 -25.62 -34.14
N PHE A 8 -7.85 -25.18 -34.47
CA PHE A 8 -8.73 -24.42 -33.55
C PHE A 8 -9.13 -25.29 -32.33
N SER A 9 -9.54 -26.53 -32.56
CA SER A 9 -9.91 -27.43 -31.46
C SER A 9 -8.74 -27.75 -30.54
N VAL A 10 -7.54 -27.95 -31.06
CA VAL A 10 -6.32 -28.15 -30.26
C VAL A 10 -5.99 -26.93 -29.43
N THR A 11 -6.10 -25.74 -30.03
CA THR A 11 -5.87 -24.48 -29.30
C THR A 11 -6.86 -24.29 -28.14
N VAL A 12 -8.14 -24.56 -28.36
CA VAL A 12 -9.18 -24.49 -27.31
C VAL A 12 -8.89 -25.49 -26.18
N ILE A 13 -8.50 -26.72 -26.52
CA ILE A 13 -8.14 -27.74 -25.52
C ILE A 13 -6.94 -27.28 -24.68
N ILE A 14 -5.90 -26.73 -25.31
CA ILE A 14 -4.72 -26.20 -24.60
C ILE A 14 -5.13 -25.09 -23.65
N ILE A 15 -5.98 -24.16 -24.08
CA ILE A 15 -6.47 -23.07 -23.23
C ILE A 15 -7.26 -23.60 -22.02
N ILE A 16 -8.12 -24.63 -22.25
CA ILE A 16 -8.88 -25.27 -21.17
C ILE A 16 -7.93 -25.97 -20.19
N LEU A 17 -6.96 -26.73 -20.69
CA LEU A 17 -5.98 -27.40 -19.84
C LEU A 17 -5.13 -26.40 -19.02
N LEU A 18 -4.72 -25.30 -19.64
CA LEU A 18 -4.02 -24.21 -18.94
C LEU A 18 -4.92 -23.59 -17.88
N TYR A 19 -6.18 -23.34 -18.19
CA TYR A 19 -7.13 -22.75 -17.24
C TYR A 19 -7.39 -23.65 -16.02
N LEU A 20 -7.41 -24.95 -16.21
CA LEU A 20 -7.58 -25.95 -15.14
C LEU A 20 -6.28 -26.25 -14.39
N SER A 21 -5.14 -25.78 -14.87
CA SER A 21 -3.84 -26.00 -14.23
C SER A 21 -3.60 -25.03 -13.05
N PRO A 22 -2.58 -25.28 -12.20
CA PRO A 22 -2.17 -24.37 -11.14
C PRO A 22 -1.82 -22.95 -11.62
N ILE A 23 -1.47 -22.76 -12.89
CA ILE A 23 -1.18 -21.46 -13.49
C ILE A 23 -2.38 -20.83 -14.22
N GLY A 24 -3.59 -21.39 -14.04
CA GLY A 24 -4.80 -20.93 -14.72
C GLY A 24 -5.16 -19.46 -14.46
N TYR A 25 -4.69 -18.89 -13.35
CA TYR A 25 -4.84 -17.47 -13.04
C TYR A 25 -4.16 -16.53 -14.07
N VAL A 26 -3.18 -17.04 -14.83
CA VAL A 26 -2.49 -16.26 -15.89
C VAL A 26 -3.47 -15.86 -16.99
N ILE A 27 -4.41 -16.73 -17.35
CA ILE A 27 -5.36 -16.47 -18.45
C ILE A 27 -6.22 -15.24 -18.17
N PRO A 28 -7.03 -15.18 -17.07
CA PRO A 28 -7.80 -13.98 -16.76
C PRO A 28 -6.90 -12.76 -16.50
N GLY A 29 -5.68 -12.97 -15.97
CA GLY A 29 -4.70 -11.91 -15.77
C GLY A 29 -4.26 -11.25 -17.08
N VAL A 30 -3.94 -12.06 -18.09
CA VAL A 30 -3.60 -11.57 -19.42
C VAL A 30 -4.75 -10.76 -20.01
N PHE A 31 -5.97 -11.31 -20.04
CA PHE A 31 -7.13 -10.59 -20.58
C PHE A 31 -7.42 -9.28 -19.83
N LYS A 32 -7.36 -9.28 -18.49
CA LYS A 32 -7.62 -8.09 -17.67
C LYS A 32 -6.57 -7.01 -17.88
N ILE A 33 -5.29 -7.34 -17.97
CA ILE A 33 -4.21 -6.36 -18.06
C ILE A 33 -3.91 -5.99 -19.52
N TYR A 34 -3.62 -6.99 -20.37
CA TYR A 34 -3.25 -6.70 -21.77
C TYR A 34 -4.44 -6.17 -22.57
N GLY A 35 -5.67 -6.57 -22.26
CA GLY A 35 -6.88 -6.02 -22.86
C GLY A 35 -7.08 -4.53 -22.62
N THR A 36 -6.40 -3.95 -21.62
CA THR A 36 -6.40 -2.51 -21.34
C THR A 36 -5.19 -1.78 -21.94
N GLY A 37 -4.32 -2.47 -22.70
CA GLY A 37 -3.09 -1.89 -23.26
C GLY A 37 -1.93 -1.78 -22.26
N HIS A 38 -2.04 -2.38 -21.07
CA HIS A 38 -0.98 -2.42 -20.06
C HIS A 38 -0.27 -3.77 -20.05
N THR A 39 0.96 -3.80 -19.57
CA THR A 39 1.78 -5.03 -19.43
C THR A 39 1.97 -5.46 -17.97
N THR A 40 1.47 -4.69 -17.03
CA THR A 40 1.53 -4.93 -15.58
C THR A 40 0.37 -4.20 -14.90
N ALA A 41 0.19 -4.42 -13.60
CA ALA A 41 -0.72 -3.63 -12.78
C ALA A 41 -0.48 -2.12 -12.98
N PHE A 42 -1.53 -1.31 -12.98
CA PHE A 42 -1.48 0.11 -13.32
C PHE A 42 -2.36 0.96 -12.38
N LEU A 43 -2.30 2.28 -12.47
CA LEU A 43 -2.90 3.17 -11.48
C LEU A 43 -4.42 3.07 -11.37
N ASP A 44 -5.09 2.85 -12.49
CA ASP A 44 -6.56 2.81 -12.55
C ASP A 44 -7.13 1.39 -12.60
N ASP A 45 -6.34 0.37 -12.33
CA ASP A 45 -6.82 -1.02 -12.42
C ASP A 45 -7.94 -1.36 -11.43
N TYR A 46 -8.13 -0.55 -10.39
CA TYR A 46 -9.32 -0.64 -9.54
C TYR A 46 -10.64 -0.56 -10.34
N LYS A 47 -10.64 0.03 -11.53
CA LYS A 47 -11.81 0.14 -12.42
C LYS A 47 -12.20 -1.18 -13.08
N ILE A 48 -11.27 -2.13 -13.17
CA ILE A 48 -11.46 -3.43 -13.84
C ILE A 48 -11.48 -4.62 -12.87
N PHE A 49 -11.29 -4.37 -11.58
CA PHE A 49 -11.40 -5.38 -10.53
C PHE A 49 -12.63 -5.12 -9.65
N ASP A 50 -13.10 -6.17 -8.97
CA ASP A 50 -14.10 -6.02 -7.92
C ASP A 50 -13.47 -5.30 -6.72
N ASN A 51 -14.24 -4.42 -6.07
CA ASN A 51 -13.79 -3.61 -4.93
C ASN A 51 -14.81 -3.62 -3.82
N LEU A 52 -14.35 -3.43 -2.58
CA LEU A 52 -15.15 -2.91 -1.48
C LEU A 52 -14.90 -1.42 -1.34
N VAL A 53 -15.94 -0.70 -0.93
CA VAL A 53 -15.89 0.75 -0.71
C VAL A 53 -15.42 1.01 0.71
N VAL A 54 -14.39 1.86 0.84
CA VAL A 54 -13.99 2.47 2.11
C VAL A 54 -14.71 3.81 2.21
N LYS A 55 -15.76 3.84 3.03
CA LYS A 55 -16.64 5.01 3.17
C LYS A 55 -15.92 6.15 3.89
N ASN A 56 -16.11 7.36 3.41
CA ASN A 56 -15.76 8.59 4.13
C ASN A 56 -16.93 9.09 4.98
N GLY A 57 -16.62 9.99 5.91
CA GLY A 57 -17.63 10.61 6.78
C GLY A 57 -18.41 11.73 6.12
N LYS A 58 -19.39 12.26 6.87
CA LYS A 58 -20.12 13.49 6.48
C LYS A 58 -19.24 14.73 6.61
N ILE A 59 -18.39 14.75 7.62
CA ILE A 59 -17.42 15.85 7.86
C ILE A 59 -16.24 15.63 6.92
N LYS A 60 -15.91 16.67 6.16
CA LYS A 60 -14.84 16.67 5.15
C LYS A 60 -14.11 18.00 5.28
N THR A 61 -12.97 17.98 5.94
CA THR A 61 -12.16 19.18 6.09
C THR A 61 -11.22 19.33 4.90
N LYS A 62 -11.31 20.43 4.17
CA LYS A 62 -10.35 20.73 3.10
C LYS A 62 -9.00 21.11 3.69
N TRP A 63 -7.94 20.82 2.96
CA TRP A 63 -6.63 21.33 3.30
C TRP A 63 -6.60 22.86 3.20
N ASN A 64 -6.08 23.53 4.21
CA ASN A 64 -5.77 24.94 4.14
C ASN A 64 -4.68 25.18 3.10
N HIS A 65 -4.77 26.25 2.36
CA HIS A 65 -3.69 26.68 1.47
C HIS A 65 -2.64 27.44 2.27
N HIS A 66 -1.38 27.20 1.96
CA HIS A 66 -0.26 27.98 2.44
C HIS A 66 -0.28 29.38 1.80
N ASN A 67 0.27 30.42 2.44
CA ASN A 67 0.33 31.76 1.86
C ASN A 67 1.02 31.81 0.48
N TRP A 68 1.98 30.90 0.27
CA TRP A 68 2.70 30.73 -1.01
C TRP A 68 2.11 29.61 -1.89
N TYR A 69 0.86 29.26 -1.70
CA TYR A 69 0.22 28.17 -2.45
C TYR A 69 0.37 28.38 -3.96
N ASN A 70 1.05 27.44 -4.64
CA ASN A 70 1.36 27.42 -6.07
C ASN A 70 2.04 28.70 -6.62
N GLN A 71 2.67 29.51 -5.77
CA GLN A 71 3.37 30.73 -6.20
C GLN A 71 4.85 30.48 -6.49
N ILE A 72 5.45 29.42 -5.96
CA ILE A 72 6.82 29.01 -6.22
C ILE A 72 6.82 27.99 -7.34
N PRO A 73 7.44 28.29 -8.49
CA PRO A 73 7.47 27.36 -9.62
C PRO A 73 8.38 26.15 -9.32
N LEU A 74 8.02 25.02 -9.88
CA LEU A 74 8.91 23.84 -9.91
C LEU A 74 10.14 24.15 -10.77
N SER A 75 11.27 23.52 -10.45
CA SER A 75 12.45 23.65 -11.28
C SER A 75 12.25 22.99 -12.65
N LYS A 76 12.85 23.58 -13.71
CA LYS A 76 12.78 23.02 -15.06
C LYS A 76 13.31 21.58 -15.13
N GLU A 77 14.34 21.27 -14.36
CA GLU A 77 14.88 19.90 -14.23
C GLU A 77 13.82 18.95 -13.67
N PHE A 78 13.10 19.38 -12.65
CA PHE A 78 12.07 18.57 -12.02
C PHE A 78 10.85 18.37 -12.93
N ASP A 79 10.49 19.35 -13.76
CA ASP A 79 9.46 19.18 -14.79
C ASP A 79 9.83 18.09 -15.79
N LEU A 80 11.09 18.02 -16.23
CA LEU A 80 11.58 16.95 -17.09
C LEU A 80 11.52 15.59 -16.39
N ILE A 81 11.79 15.53 -15.08
CA ILE A 81 11.66 14.31 -14.25
C ILE A 81 10.19 13.86 -14.21
N ASN A 82 9.25 14.78 -13.98
CA ASN A 82 7.82 14.48 -13.98
C ASN A 82 7.33 13.92 -15.31
N MET A 83 7.75 14.52 -16.42
CA MET A 83 7.44 14.01 -17.76
C MET A 83 8.03 12.63 -18.01
N LYS A 84 9.33 12.43 -17.72
CA LYS A 84 10.06 11.17 -17.94
C LYS A 84 9.47 10.01 -17.18
N TYR A 85 9.08 10.23 -15.91
CA TYR A 85 8.54 9.18 -15.04
C TYR A 85 7.02 9.21 -14.98
N LYS A 86 6.37 9.95 -15.88
CA LYS A 86 4.90 9.99 -16.02
C LYS A 86 4.23 10.21 -14.67
N THR A 87 4.64 11.26 -13.96
CA THR A 87 3.98 11.72 -12.74
C THR A 87 2.54 12.12 -13.06
N VAL A 88 1.59 11.76 -12.23
CA VAL A 88 0.17 12.15 -12.36
C VAL A 88 -0.26 13.13 -11.27
N ALA A 89 0.41 13.10 -10.11
CA ALA A 89 0.20 14.06 -9.03
C ALA A 89 1.51 14.30 -8.28
N TYR A 90 1.80 15.55 -7.97
CA TYR A 90 2.88 15.96 -7.07
C TYR A 90 2.37 17.05 -6.14
N LEU A 91 2.34 16.76 -4.83
CA LEU A 91 1.82 17.65 -3.81
C LEU A 91 2.85 17.82 -2.70
N ILE A 92 2.93 19.03 -2.15
CA ILE A 92 3.76 19.40 -1.00
C ILE A 92 2.86 20.05 0.04
N PHE A 93 2.86 19.49 1.25
CA PHE A 93 2.23 20.08 2.42
C PHE A 93 3.33 20.51 3.37
N TYR A 94 3.31 21.78 3.76
CA TYR A 94 4.28 22.40 4.65
C TYR A 94 3.54 23.14 5.78
N LYS A 95 3.96 22.91 7.03
CA LYS A 95 3.29 23.46 8.21
C LYS A 95 1.77 23.25 8.16
N ASP A 96 1.38 21.99 7.97
CA ASP A 96 -0.01 21.52 7.88
C ASP A 96 -0.88 22.18 6.78
N SER A 97 -0.28 22.93 5.87
CA SER A 97 -0.97 23.62 4.75
C SER A 97 -0.45 23.13 3.39
N LEU A 98 -1.32 23.12 2.40
CA LEU A 98 -0.98 22.76 1.03
C LEU A 98 -0.16 23.89 0.38
N LEU A 99 1.13 23.65 0.19
CA LEU A 99 2.06 24.60 -0.42
C LEU A 99 2.05 24.50 -1.95
N HIS A 100 2.05 23.29 -2.45
CA HIS A 100 2.08 23.04 -3.90
C HIS A 100 1.20 21.85 -4.27
N GLU A 101 0.45 21.97 -5.37
CA GLU A 101 -0.20 20.85 -6.02
C GLU A 101 -0.14 20.99 -7.54
N SER A 102 0.28 19.91 -8.18
CA SER A 102 0.30 19.78 -9.64
C SER A 102 -0.25 18.41 -10.04
N TYR A 103 -1.05 18.43 -11.09
CA TYR A 103 -1.65 17.24 -11.68
C TYR A 103 -1.32 17.16 -13.16
N TYR A 104 -1.05 15.96 -13.66
CA TYR A 104 -0.59 15.71 -15.02
C TYR A 104 -1.39 14.57 -15.64
N LEU A 105 -1.31 14.41 -16.96
CA LEU A 105 -1.89 13.29 -17.71
C LEU A 105 -3.39 13.08 -17.42
N ASN A 106 -4.17 14.16 -17.47
CA ASN A 106 -5.62 14.17 -17.21
C ASN A 106 -6.04 13.77 -15.78
N HIS A 107 -5.12 13.76 -14.81
CA HIS A 107 -5.45 13.63 -13.40
C HIS A 107 -5.83 14.99 -12.80
N ASN A 108 -6.59 14.95 -11.70
CA ASN A 108 -7.00 16.11 -10.91
C ASN A 108 -7.07 15.74 -9.41
N SER A 109 -7.49 16.67 -8.57
CA SER A 109 -7.55 16.50 -7.12
C SER A 109 -8.44 15.35 -6.64
N LYS A 110 -9.40 14.89 -7.45
CA LYS A 110 -10.31 13.78 -7.16
C LYS A 110 -9.91 12.45 -7.80
N SER A 111 -8.94 12.47 -8.71
CA SER A 111 -8.49 11.26 -9.40
C SER A 111 -7.93 10.25 -8.41
N LYS A 112 -8.44 9.03 -8.46
CA LYS A 112 -7.98 7.94 -7.62
C LYS A 112 -6.85 7.17 -8.32
N SER A 113 -5.86 6.76 -7.56
CA SER A 113 -4.73 5.96 -8.01
C SER A 113 -4.56 4.75 -7.10
N ASN A 114 -4.27 3.60 -7.65
CA ASN A 114 -3.89 2.42 -6.88
C ASN A 114 -2.63 2.73 -6.04
N SER A 115 -2.73 2.53 -4.74
CA SER A 115 -1.63 2.73 -3.79
C SER A 115 -0.50 1.72 -3.96
N PHE A 116 -0.80 0.56 -4.54
CA PHE A 116 0.05 -0.62 -4.42
C PHE A 116 0.50 -0.84 -2.97
N SER A 117 1.77 -1.07 -2.74
CA SER A 117 2.29 -1.43 -1.41
C SER A 117 2.17 -0.34 -0.34
N MET A 118 1.71 0.87 -0.65
CA MET A 118 1.36 1.85 0.38
C MET A 118 0.23 1.32 1.30
N ALA A 119 -0.62 0.42 0.81
CA ALA A 119 -1.66 -0.24 1.60
C ALA A 119 -1.10 -1.01 2.81
N LYS A 120 0.15 -1.47 2.77
CA LYS A 120 0.78 -2.20 3.89
C LYS A 120 0.87 -1.38 5.16
N SER A 121 1.11 -0.07 5.04
CA SER A 121 1.10 0.85 6.18
C SER A 121 -0.31 1.00 6.76
N MET A 122 -1.35 0.97 5.92
CA MET A 122 -2.74 1.04 6.36
C MET A 122 -3.15 -0.24 7.12
N VAL A 123 -2.75 -1.42 6.62
CA VAL A 123 -3.00 -2.70 7.31
C VAL A 123 -2.30 -2.75 8.66
N THR A 124 -1.06 -2.26 8.73
CA THR A 124 -0.33 -2.21 10.01
C THR A 124 -0.97 -1.20 10.99
N ALA A 125 -1.50 -0.07 10.49
CA ALA A 125 -2.27 0.83 11.35
C ALA A 125 -3.52 0.15 11.93
N MET A 126 -4.23 -0.65 11.14
CA MET A 126 -5.36 -1.45 11.61
C MET A 126 -4.95 -2.48 12.67
N LEU A 127 -3.76 -3.08 12.55
CA LEU A 127 -3.20 -3.91 13.63
C LEU A 127 -3.05 -3.11 14.91
N GLY A 128 -2.46 -1.90 14.85
CA GLY A 128 -2.33 -1.03 16.03
C GLY A 128 -3.66 -0.72 16.68
N LYS A 129 -4.70 -0.51 15.88
CA LYS A 129 -6.06 -0.28 16.37
C LYS A 129 -6.69 -1.53 16.97
N ALA A 130 -6.47 -2.69 16.39
CA ALA A 130 -6.96 -3.97 16.91
C ALA A 130 -6.29 -4.34 18.25
N LEU A 131 -5.02 -3.98 18.44
CA LEU A 131 -4.32 -4.09 19.73
C LEU A 131 -4.92 -3.14 20.77
N GLU A 132 -5.13 -1.88 20.42
CA GLU A 132 -5.76 -0.86 21.29
C GLU A 132 -7.17 -1.28 21.74
N GLN A 133 -7.94 -1.90 20.85
CA GLN A 133 -9.30 -2.38 21.12
C GLN A 133 -9.34 -3.78 21.78
N GLY A 134 -8.20 -4.42 22.02
CA GLY A 134 -8.11 -5.76 22.65
C GLY A 134 -8.58 -6.90 21.75
N GLN A 135 -8.76 -6.67 20.45
CA GLN A 135 -9.16 -7.70 19.48
C GLN A 135 -7.98 -8.61 19.09
N ILE A 136 -6.78 -8.09 19.21
CA ILE A 136 -5.50 -8.81 19.14
C ILE A 136 -4.79 -8.50 20.47
N SER A 137 -4.33 -9.54 21.17
CA SER A 137 -3.82 -9.38 22.54
C SER A 137 -2.46 -8.72 22.63
N SER A 138 -1.57 -8.99 21.68
CA SER A 138 -0.22 -8.42 21.62
C SER A 138 0.44 -8.68 20.27
N LEU A 139 1.59 -8.04 20.00
CA LEU A 139 2.42 -8.35 18.82
C LEU A 139 3.02 -9.77 18.88
N ASP A 140 3.12 -10.37 20.08
CA ASP A 140 3.64 -11.71 20.28
C ASP A 140 2.55 -12.79 20.15
N GLN A 141 1.28 -12.39 19.94
CA GLN A 141 0.18 -13.33 19.71
C GLN A 141 0.49 -14.20 18.49
N LYS A 142 0.26 -15.52 18.65
CA LYS A 142 0.60 -16.48 17.61
C LYS A 142 -0.39 -16.43 16.46
N VAL A 143 0.13 -16.62 15.26
CA VAL A 143 -0.72 -16.74 14.06
C VAL A 143 -1.58 -18.00 14.14
N SER A 144 -1.11 -19.04 14.82
CA SER A 144 -1.86 -20.28 15.08
C SER A 144 -3.11 -20.09 15.93
N ASP A 145 -3.21 -18.99 16.71
CA ASP A 145 -4.46 -18.68 17.44
C ASP A 145 -5.60 -18.30 16.50
N PHE A 146 -5.25 -17.94 15.27
CA PHE A 146 -6.21 -17.57 14.22
C PHE A 146 -6.34 -18.66 13.14
N TYR A 147 -5.25 -19.35 12.79
CA TYR A 147 -5.18 -20.31 11.66
C TYR A 147 -4.36 -21.54 12.06
N ASP A 148 -5.04 -22.67 12.23
CA ASP A 148 -4.44 -23.95 12.65
C ASP A 148 -3.35 -24.45 11.71
N GLU A 149 -3.37 -24.02 10.44
CA GLU A 149 -2.35 -24.33 9.45
C GLU A 149 -0.95 -23.87 9.85
N TYR A 150 -0.87 -22.91 10.77
CA TYR A 150 0.39 -22.38 11.32
C TYR A 150 0.73 -22.93 12.70
N SER A 151 0.11 -24.06 13.15
CA SER A 151 0.32 -24.61 14.49
C SER A 151 1.56 -25.51 14.64
N GLN A 152 2.21 -25.92 13.54
CA GLN A 152 3.28 -26.92 13.56
C GLN A 152 4.64 -26.37 13.10
N GLY A 153 5.72 -26.98 13.62
CA GLY A 153 7.10 -26.67 13.18
C GLY A 153 7.52 -25.21 13.39
N LEU A 154 8.17 -24.62 12.41
CA LEU A 154 8.57 -23.21 12.45
C LEU A 154 7.37 -22.27 12.50
N ALA A 155 6.26 -22.65 11.88
CA ALA A 155 5.07 -21.83 11.80
C ALA A 155 4.42 -21.60 13.19
N SER A 156 4.55 -22.54 14.13
CA SER A 156 4.03 -22.38 15.51
C SER A 156 4.72 -21.25 16.29
N LYS A 157 5.87 -20.77 15.81
CA LYS A 157 6.60 -19.65 16.43
C LYS A 157 6.22 -18.31 15.83
N LEU A 158 5.53 -18.29 14.68
CA LEU A 158 5.16 -17.08 13.95
C LEU A 158 4.19 -16.22 14.78
N THR A 159 4.51 -14.92 14.87
CA THR A 159 3.68 -13.94 15.58
C THR A 159 3.09 -12.89 14.64
N VAL A 160 2.06 -12.21 15.11
CA VAL A 160 1.46 -11.07 14.40
C VAL A 160 2.49 -9.97 14.17
N GLY A 161 3.37 -9.71 15.14
CA GLY A 161 4.46 -8.74 15.02
C GLY A 161 5.49 -9.12 13.97
N ASP A 162 5.75 -10.42 13.74
CA ASP A 162 6.65 -10.89 12.68
C ASP A 162 6.09 -10.59 11.28
N LEU A 163 4.78 -10.71 11.11
CA LEU A 163 4.10 -10.33 9.87
C LEU A 163 4.21 -8.82 9.62
N ALA A 164 3.89 -8.01 10.61
CA ALA A 164 3.89 -6.54 10.51
C ALA A 164 5.29 -5.96 10.24
N SER A 165 6.34 -6.59 10.76
CA SER A 165 7.75 -6.18 10.60
C SER A 165 8.49 -6.89 9.47
N MET A 166 7.78 -7.65 8.61
CA MET A 166 8.37 -8.36 7.48
C MET A 166 9.46 -9.38 7.87
N SER A 167 9.20 -10.19 8.89
CA SER A 167 10.17 -11.17 9.41
C SER A 167 9.60 -12.57 9.64
N SER A 168 8.59 -12.96 8.85
CA SER A 168 7.88 -14.23 9.02
C SER A 168 8.63 -15.48 8.61
N GLY A 169 9.57 -15.37 7.68
CA GLY A 169 10.18 -16.54 7.01
C GLY A 169 9.23 -17.27 6.04
N LEU A 170 8.17 -16.59 5.58
CA LEU A 170 7.18 -17.13 4.65
C LEU A 170 7.81 -17.53 3.30
N ASP A 171 7.40 -18.67 2.75
CA ASP A 171 7.70 -19.10 1.39
C ASP A 171 6.97 -18.20 0.37
N TRP A 172 7.62 -17.12 0.01
CA TRP A 172 7.10 -16.10 -0.89
C TRP A 172 8.22 -15.42 -1.67
N THR A 173 7.92 -14.94 -2.87
CA THR A 173 8.88 -14.19 -3.70
C THR A 173 8.25 -12.93 -4.28
N GLU A 174 9.00 -11.84 -4.34
CA GLU A 174 8.56 -10.53 -4.87
C GLU A 174 9.01 -10.34 -6.32
N LYS A 175 8.45 -11.10 -7.27
CA LYS A 175 8.78 -11.02 -8.70
C LYS A 175 7.62 -10.41 -9.51
N TYR A 176 7.52 -9.09 -9.50
CA TYR A 176 6.39 -8.33 -10.07
C TYR A 176 6.21 -8.44 -11.59
N TYR A 177 7.23 -8.86 -12.33
CA TYR A 177 7.20 -8.95 -13.80
C TYR A 177 7.20 -10.39 -14.32
N SER A 178 7.09 -11.37 -13.46
CA SER A 178 6.96 -12.77 -13.83
C SER A 178 5.49 -13.19 -13.86
N PRO A 179 4.94 -13.67 -14.98
CA PRO A 179 3.54 -14.11 -15.02
C PRO A 179 3.31 -15.38 -14.20
N ILE A 180 4.34 -16.22 -14.04
CA ILE A 180 4.27 -17.47 -13.26
C ILE A 180 5.03 -17.24 -11.95
N ASN A 181 4.34 -16.68 -10.96
CA ASN A 181 4.92 -16.37 -9.67
C ASN A 181 3.81 -16.13 -8.63
N ILE A 182 4.09 -16.41 -7.37
CA ILE A 182 3.15 -16.24 -6.25
C ILE A 182 2.60 -14.80 -6.14
N THR A 183 3.41 -13.77 -6.41
CA THR A 183 2.96 -12.38 -6.40
C THR A 183 1.91 -12.11 -7.48
N THR A 184 2.13 -12.64 -8.69
CA THR A 184 1.16 -12.55 -9.79
C THR A 184 -0.08 -13.40 -9.50
N GLU A 185 0.09 -14.59 -8.98
CA GLU A 185 -1.02 -15.44 -8.55
C GLU A 185 -1.89 -14.75 -7.51
N SER A 186 -1.30 -14.16 -6.48
CA SER A 186 -2.04 -13.41 -5.44
C SER A 186 -2.81 -12.20 -6.00
N TYR A 187 -2.35 -11.64 -7.11
CA TYR A 187 -3.03 -10.53 -7.76
C TYR A 187 -4.29 -10.94 -8.53
N PHE A 188 -4.31 -12.17 -9.10
CA PHE A 188 -5.38 -12.65 -9.96
C PHE A 188 -6.22 -13.80 -9.38
N THR A 189 -5.78 -14.44 -8.28
CA THR A 189 -6.55 -15.50 -7.64
C THR A 189 -7.92 -15.00 -7.18
N LYS A 190 -8.89 -15.91 -7.18
CA LYS A 190 -10.23 -15.67 -6.62
C LYS A 190 -10.38 -16.22 -5.20
N ASP A 191 -9.28 -16.69 -4.61
CA ASP A 191 -9.26 -17.27 -3.26
C ASP A 191 -7.90 -17.02 -2.60
N LEU A 192 -7.75 -15.81 -2.07
CA LEU A 192 -6.53 -15.37 -1.38
C LEU A 192 -6.30 -16.16 -0.08
N GLU A 193 -7.36 -16.51 0.63
CA GLU A 193 -7.25 -17.24 1.88
C GLU A 193 -6.63 -18.61 1.65
N LYS A 194 -7.17 -19.40 0.72
CA LYS A 194 -6.62 -20.70 0.34
C LYS A 194 -5.16 -20.59 -0.12
N LEU A 195 -4.84 -19.55 -0.90
CA LEU A 195 -3.47 -19.32 -1.38
C LEU A 195 -2.52 -19.11 -0.20
N LEU A 196 -2.87 -18.27 0.76
CA LEU A 196 -2.01 -17.94 1.91
C LEU A 196 -1.89 -19.15 2.87
N LEU A 197 -2.99 -19.84 3.17
CA LEU A 197 -2.98 -21.01 4.07
C LEU A 197 -2.21 -22.21 3.51
N SER A 198 -1.99 -22.26 2.18
CA SER A 198 -1.11 -23.24 1.57
C SER A 198 0.39 -22.92 1.68
N ARG A 199 0.78 -21.73 2.16
CA ARG A 199 2.18 -21.31 2.26
C ARG A 199 2.84 -21.85 3.53
N LYS A 200 4.14 -22.11 3.43
CA LYS A 200 4.95 -22.65 4.53
C LYS A 200 5.83 -21.56 5.13
N ILE A 201 6.19 -21.72 6.39
CA ILE A 201 7.27 -20.97 7.01
C ILE A 201 8.55 -21.78 6.86
N THR A 202 9.50 -21.25 6.10
CA THR A 202 10.74 -21.95 5.71
C THR A 202 11.98 -21.42 6.41
N GLU A 203 11.88 -20.20 6.99
CA GLU A 203 12.94 -19.57 7.76
C GLU A 203 12.43 -19.27 9.19
N GLN A 204 13.32 -19.14 10.17
CA GLN A 204 12.97 -18.85 11.56
C GLN A 204 12.26 -17.49 11.66
N PRO A 205 11.01 -17.40 12.13
CA PRO A 205 10.30 -16.14 12.33
C PRO A 205 11.02 -15.22 13.32
N GLY A 206 10.92 -13.91 13.13
CA GLY A 206 11.45 -12.89 14.02
C GLY A 206 12.98 -12.73 14.00
N LYS A 207 13.69 -13.33 13.04
CA LYS A 207 15.17 -13.26 12.98
C LYS A 207 15.73 -12.22 12.02
N SER A 208 15.09 -12.02 10.89
CA SER A 208 15.60 -11.10 9.87
C SER A 208 14.47 -10.49 9.06
N PHE A 209 14.73 -9.29 8.58
CA PHE A 209 13.84 -8.58 7.66
C PHE A 209 13.91 -9.20 6.26
N LYS A 210 12.75 -9.52 5.69
CA LYS A 210 12.58 -9.88 4.29
C LYS A 210 11.23 -9.37 3.80
N TYR A 211 11.25 -8.40 2.90
CA TYR A 211 10.03 -7.78 2.41
C TYR A 211 9.23 -8.76 1.57
N LEU A 212 8.07 -9.18 2.08
CA LEU A 212 7.18 -10.16 1.45
C LEU A 212 5.73 -9.71 1.55
N SER A 213 5.07 -9.56 0.39
CA SER A 213 3.65 -9.15 0.32
C SER A 213 2.71 -10.12 1.02
N GLY A 214 3.04 -11.41 1.03
CA GLY A 214 2.29 -12.44 1.75
C GLY A 214 2.14 -12.17 3.24
N ASN A 215 3.13 -11.54 3.87
CA ASN A 215 3.05 -11.15 5.29
C ASN A 215 1.86 -10.23 5.56
N THR A 216 1.70 -9.20 4.72
CA THR A 216 0.60 -8.24 4.91
C THR A 216 -0.74 -8.85 4.53
N GLN A 217 -0.79 -9.74 3.53
CA GLN A 217 -2.03 -10.45 3.23
C GLN A 217 -2.48 -11.31 4.41
N LEU A 218 -1.57 -12.10 5.00
CA LEU A 218 -1.89 -12.93 6.16
C LEU A 218 -2.27 -12.07 7.38
N LEU A 219 -1.58 -10.95 7.60
CA LEU A 219 -1.93 -9.98 8.63
C LEU A 219 -3.34 -9.42 8.44
N GLY A 220 -3.70 -9.05 7.20
CA GLY A 220 -5.05 -8.59 6.86
C GLY A 220 -6.13 -9.65 7.13
N MET A 221 -5.84 -10.92 6.81
CA MET A 221 -6.74 -12.04 7.13
C MET A 221 -6.93 -12.19 8.65
N ILE A 222 -5.87 -12.07 9.43
CA ILE A 222 -5.92 -12.10 10.90
C ILE A 222 -6.79 -10.97 11.44
N ILE A 223 -6.58 -9.74 10.96
CA ILE A 223 -7.38 -8.57 11.37
C ILE A 223 -8.85 -8.78 11.06
N ARG A 224 -9.20 -9.29 9.87
CA ARG A 224 -10.60 -9.63 9.53
C ARG A 224 -11.19 -10.64 10.50
N LYS A 225 -10.45 -11.71 10.83
CA LYS A 225 -10.89 -12.76 11.74
C LYS A 225 -11.04 -12.25 13.17
N ALA A 226 -10.10 -11.46 13.66
CA ALA A 226 -10.10 -10.89 15.00
C ALA A 226 -11.22 -9.85 15.21
N THR A 227 -11.51 -9.04 14.19
CA THR A 227 -12.48 -7.94 14.27
C THR A 227 -13.89 -8.35 13.82
N GLY A 228 -14.04 -9.45 13.07
CA GLY A 228 -15.29 -9.86 12.43
C GLY A 228 -15.74 -8.92 11.31
N LYS A 229 -14.88 -7.99 10.84
CA LYS A 229 -15.20 -6.99 9.82
C LYS A 229 -14.34 -7.14 8.58
N SER A 230 -14.81 -6.64 7.44
CA SER A 230 -13.95 -6.42 6.28
C SER A 230 -12.85 -5.41 6.61
N LEU A 231 -11.69 -5.48 5.94
CA LEU A 231 -10.65 -4.45 6.13
C LEU A 231 -11.18 -3.07 5.70
N SER A 232 -12.00 -3.03 4.67
CA SER A 232 -12.61 -1.82 4.15
C SER A 232 -13.53 -1.14 5.17
N ASP A 233 -14.41 -1.90 5.84
CA ASP A 233 -15.29 -1.36 6.88
C ASP A 233 -14.48 -0.97 8.12
N TYR A 234 -13.56 -1.84 8.57
CA TYR A 234 -12.74 -1.56 9.74
C TYR A 234 -11.85 -0.33 9.54
N PHE A 235 -11.25 -0.17 8.36
CA PHE A 235 -10.45 1.01 8.02
C PHE A 235 -11.31 2.27 7.89
N SER A 236 -12.49 2.15 7.30
CA SER A 236 -13.46 3.25 7.19
C SER A 236 -13.81 3.81 8.57
N GLU A 237 -14.25 2.95 9.48
CA GLU A 237 -14.72 3.34 10.81
C GLU A 237 -13.62 3.92 11.71
N ASN A 238 -12.43 3.31 11.67
CA ASN A 238 -11.37 3.64 12.61
C ASN A 238 -10.35 4.66 12.09
N PHE A 239 -10.31 4.90 10.78
CA PHE A 239 -9.33 5.81 10.17
C PHE A 239 -9.95 6.78 9.16
N TRP A 240 -10.60 6.30 8.08
CA TRP A 240 -10.98 7.14 6.95
C TRP A 240 -12.01 8.20 7.32
N ILE A 241 -13.02 7.83 8.11
CA ILE A 241 -14.01 8.74 8.67
C ILE A 241 -13.37 9.69 9.70
N PRO A 242 -12.62 9.18 10.72
CA PRO A 242 -12.00 10.03 11.73
C PRO A 242 -10.98 11.04 11.20
N ILE A 243 -10.24 10.73 10.12
CA ILE A 243 -9.32 11.69 9.49
C ILE A 243 -10.01 12.62 8.49
N GLU A 244 -11.35 12.58 8.42
CA GLU A 244 -12.17 13.47 7.58
C GLU A 244 -11.79 13.40 6.10
N ALA A 245 -11.56 12.18 5.57
CA ALA A 245 -11.21 11.98 4.18
C ALA A 245 -12.23 12.63 3.24
N GLU A 246 -11.76 13.32 2.21
CA GLU A 246 -12.62 14.08 1.29
C GLU A 246 -13.47 13.16 0.41
N GLU A 247 -12.89 12.05 -0.02
CA GLU A 247 -13.52 11.12 -0.95
C GLU A 247 -13.56 9.71 -0.36
N GLU A 248 -14.54 8.91 -0.79
CA GLU A 248 -14.48 7.47 -0.58
C GLU A 248 -13.28 6.86 -1.31
N ALA A 249 -12.80 5.74 -0.80
CA ALA A 249 -11.73 4.97 -1.43
C ALA A 249 -12.25 3.58 -1.83
N PHE A 250 -11.47 2.87 -2.66
CA PHE A 250 -11.77 1.51 -3.09
C PHE A 250 -10.65 0.56 -2.69
N TRP A 251 -11.02 -0.62 -2.23
CA TRP A 251 -10.04 -1.68 -1.96
C TRP A 251 -10.38 -2.89 -2.82
N GLN A 252 -9.46 -3.28 -3.71
CA GLN A 252 -9.66 -4.44 -4.58
C GLN A 252 -9.78 -5.72 -3.74
N ILE A 253 -10.67 -6.60 -4.18
CA ILE A 253 -10.91 -7.92 -3.59
C ILE A 253 -10.52 -9.05 -4.55
N ASP A 254 -10.40 -10.25 -4.03
CA ASP A 254 -10.12 -11.45 -4.82
C ASP A 254 -11.30 -11.88 -5.70
N GLY A 255 -12.52 -11.53 -5.29
CA GLY A 255 -13.74 -11.76 -6.07
C GLY A 255 -15.00 -11.60 -5.20
N ILE A 256 -16.15 -11.55 -5.86
CA ILE A 256 -17.46 -11.30 -5.22
C ILE A 256 -17.83 -12.41 -4.22
N LYS A 257 -17.32 -13.65 -4.44
CA LYS A 257 -17.64 -14.81 -3.58
C LYS A 257 -17.03 -14.67 -2.19
N ASN A 258 -15.71 -14.45 -2.10
CA ASN A 258 -14.97 -14.44 -0.84
C ASN A 258 -14.83 -13.01 -0.27
N LYS A 259 -14.80 -12.01 -1.15
CA LYS A 259 -14.68 -10.59 -0.80
C LYS A 259 -13.47 -10.32 0.11
N MET A 260 -12.36 -11.03 -0.13
CA MET A 260 -11.12 -10.85 0.61
C MET A 260 -10.33 -9.70 -0.03
N GLU A 261 -10.08 -8.64 0.72
CA GLU A 261 -9.26 -7.54 0.24
C GLU A 261 -7.83 -7.99 -0.03
N LYS A 262 -7.25 -7.47 -1.12
CA LYS A 262 -5.84 -7.59 -1.40
C LYS A 262 -5.07 -6.66 -0.45
N ALA A 263 -4.86 -7.12 0.78
CA ALA A 263 -4.30 -6.34 1.88
C ALA A 263 -2.89 -5.82 1.59
N PHE A 264 -2.13 -6.55 0.77
CA PHE A 264 -0.76 -6.20 0.39
C PHE A 264 -0.66 -5.05 -0.62
N CYS A 265 -1.79 -4.65 -1.24
CA CYS A 265 -1.86 -3.62 -2.28
C CYS A 265 -3.27 -3.04 -2.43
N CYS A 266 -3.43 -2.30 -3.51
CA CYS A 266 -4.69 -2.22 -4.25
C CYS A 266 -5.78 -1.41 -3.56
N PHE A 267 -5.38 -0.52 -2.65
CA PHE A 267 -6.22 0.55 -2.12
C PHE A 267 -6.14 1.75 -3.07
N ALA A 268 -7.25 2.23 -3.58
CA ALA A 268 -7.30 3.33 -4.53
C ALA A 268 -7.91 4.58 -3.91
N SER A 269 -7.14 5.66 -3.87
CA SER A 269 -7.57 6.96 -3.35
C SER A 269 -6.87 8.12 -4.08
N ASN A 270 -7.26 9.34 -3.76
CA ASN A 270 -6.64 10.56 -4.27
C ASN A 270 -5.39 10.97 -3.45
N ALA A 271 -4.58 11.86 -4.01
CA ALA A 271 -3.32 12.28 -3.41
C ALA A 271 -3.51 13.01 -2.07
N LYS A 272 -4.57 13.82 -1.92
CA LYS A 272 -4.83 14.60 -0.70
C LYS A 272 -5.23 13.70 0.47
N ASP A 273 -6.01 12.67 0.23
CA ASP A 273 -6.44 11.73 1.26
C ASP A 273 -5.32 10.77 1.67
N PHE A 274 -4.41 10.40 0.76
CA PHE A 274 -3.17 9.73 1.15
C PHE A 274 -2.31 10.60 2.08
N ALA A 275 -2.22 11.90 1.83
CA ALA A 275 -1.52 12.83 2.71
C ALA A 275 -2.16 12.94 4.10
N ARG A 276 -3.51 12.84 4.22
CA ARG A 276 -4.22 12.83 5.52
C ARG A 276 -3.80 11.65 6.37
N PHE A 277 -3.75 10.47 5.78
CA PHE A 277 -3.31 9.27 6.51
C PHE A 277 -1.86 9.41 6.99
N ALA A 278 -0.97 9.95 6.16
CA ALA A 278 0.40 10.22 6.56
C ALA A 278 0.52 11.31 7.64
N LYS A 279 -0.32 12.37 7.57
CA LYS A 279 -0.42 13.41 8.61
C LYS A 279 -0.81 12.83 9.96
N LEU A 280 -1.71 11.85 9.99
CA LEU A 280 -2.07 11.14 11.23
C LEU A 280 -0.83 10.58 11.93
N PHE A 281 0.06 9.91 11.18
CA PHE A 281 1.31 9.35 11.71
C PHE A 281 2.34 10.45 12.06
N LYS A 282 2.45 11.52 11.24
CA LYS A 282 3.25 12.70 11.56
C LYS A 282 2.86 13.29 12.92
N ASN A 283 1.58 13.32 13.21
CA ASN A 283 1.01 13.88 14.43
C ASN A 283 0.85 12.83 15.56
N LYS A 284 1.66 11.76 15.54
CA LYS A 284 1.68 10.73 16.58
C LYS A 284 0.30 10.09 16.83
N GLY A 285 -0.46 9.88 15.76
CA GLY A 285 -1.79 9.27 15.81
C GLY A 285 -2.93 10.21 16.18
N ARG A 286 -2.71 11.53 16.17
CA ARG A 286 -3.73 12.53 16.46
C ARG A 286 -4.27 13.21 15.22
N TRP A 287 -5.59 13.45 15.23
CA TRP A 287 -6.29 14.25 14.24
C TRP A 287 -7.24 15.23 14.93
N ASN A 288 -7.14 16.52 14.64
CA ASN A 288 -7.95 17.58 15.24
C ASN A 288 -8.08 17.47 16.78
N GLY A 289 -6.96 17.18 17.46
CA GLY A 289 -6.90 17.01 18.91
C GLY A 289 -7.32 15.63 19.44
N GLN A 290 -8.01 14.81 18.64
CA GLN A 290 -8.45 13.48 19.01
C GLN A 290 -7.36 12.42 18.74
N GLN A 291 -7.13 11.50 19.67
CA GLN A 291 -6.27 10.34 19.46
C GLN A 291 -7.04 9.28 18.66
N ILE A 292 -6.60 9.00 17.43
CA ILE A 292 -7.22 8.04 16.52
C ILE A 292 -6.55 6.67 16.64
N ILE A 293 -5.24 6.61 16.81
CA ILE A 293 -4.45 5.41 17.04
C ILE A 293 -3.43 5.70 18.13
N ASP A 294 -3.16 4.72 18.97
CA ASP A 294 -2.24 4.84 20.10
C ASP A 294 -0.86 5.38 19.68
N SER A 295 -0.38 6.38 20.39
CA SER A 295 0.89 7.05 20.08
C SER A 295 2.11 6.15 20.31
N SER A 296 2.03 5.19 21.23
CA SER A 296 3.11 4.22 21.47
C SER A 296 3.25 3.28 20.28
N PHE A 297 2.13 2.84 19.70
CA PHE A 297 2.15 2.02 18.49
C PHE A 297 2.67 2.80 17.28
N VAL A 298 2.28 4.07 17.12
CA VAL A 298 2.84 4.93 16.07
C VAL A 298 4.35 5.05 16.22
N ASN A 299 4.82 5.35 17.42
CA ASN A 299 6.26 5.43 17.69
C ASN A 299 6.98 4.11 17.39
N LEU A 300 6.43 2.99 17.82
CA LEU A 300 6.96 1.65 17.51
C LEU A 300 7.04 1.42 15.99
N SER A 301 6.00 1.78 15.26
CA SER A 301 5.90 1.57 13.81
C SER A 301 6.96 2.35 13.03
N LEU A 302 7.38 3.50 13.54
CA LEU A 302 8.34 4.41 12.93
C LEU A 302 9.77 4.22 13.44
N ASN A 303 10.05 3.11 14.13
CA ASN A 303 11.39 2.72 14.54
C ASN A 303 11.73 1.32 13.96
N PRO A 304 12.99 1.07 13.59
CA PRO A 304 13.39 -0.21 13.06
C PRO A 304 13.29 -1.31 14.12
N ARG A 305 12.78 -2.49 13.73
CA ARG A 305 12.81 -3.67 14.60
C ARG A 305 14.21 -4.31 14.65
N PHE A 306 14.95 -4.23 13.55
CA PHE A 306 16.25 -4.89 13.39
C PHE A 306 17.33 -3.87 13.07
N GLU A 307 18.46 -3.92 13.79
CA GLU A 307 19.60 -3.03 13.57
C GLU A 307 20.22 -3.20 12.17
N ASN A 308 20.25 -4.43 11.66
CA ASN A 308 20.75 -4.75 10.33
C ASN A 308 19.76 -4.38 9.19
N SER A 309 18.59 -3.87 9.52
CA SER A 309 17.58 -3.39 8.58
C SER A 309 16.95 -2.07 9.07
N PRO A 310 17.74 -1.00 9.19
CA PRO A 310 17.33 0.26 9.81
C PRO A 310 16.28 1.03 8.97
N ASN A 311 15.99 0.56 7.76
CA ASN A 311 15.12 1.25 6.81
C ASN A 311 13.66 0.77 6.86
N TYR A 312 13.28 -0.09 7.82
CA TYR A 312 11.92 -0.59 7.94
C TYR A 312 11.51 -0.80 9.40
N GLY A 313 10.32 -0.29 9.74
CA GLY A 313 9.68 -0.51 11.04
C GLY A 313 8.54 -1.53 10.95
N TYR A 314 7.37 -1.17 11.45
CA TYR A 314 6.16 -1.97 11.31
C TYR A 314 5.24 -1.34 10.26
N GLY A 315 5.33 -1.85 9.03
CA GLY A 315 4.54 -1.37 7.88
C GLY A 315 5.03 -0.07 7.24
N TRP A 316 6.10 0.53 7.73
CA TRP A 316 6.63 1.80 7.24
C TRP A 316 8.07 1.68 6.80
N TRP A 317 8.40 2.28 5.66
CA TRP A 317 9.77 2.54 5.26
C TRP A 317 10.31 3.73 6.05
N LEU A 318 11.57 3.61 6.47
CA LEU A 318 12.28 4.63 7.24
C LEU A 318 13.41 5.19 6.39
N LEU A 319 13.68 6.47 6.51
CA LEU A 319 14.76 7.13 5.77
C LEU A 319 15.42 8.20 6.65
N ASN A 320 16.64 8.56 6.26
CA ASN A 320 17.35 9.70 6.81
C ASN A 320 17.84 10.54 5.62
N ARG A 321 17.43 11.78 5.54
CA ARG A 321 17.80 12.72 4.48
C ARG A 321 18.03 14.10 5.08
N ASN A 322 19.08 14.78 4.65
CA ASN A 322 19.42 16.12 5.15
C ASN A 322 19.52 16.19 6.67
N ASN A 323 20.11 15.14 7.30
CA ASN A 323 20.20 14.98 8.78
C ASN A 323 18.84 14.99 9.50
N GLU A 324 17.78 14.63 8.81
CA GLU A 324 16.45 14.48 9.37
C GLU A 324 15.90 13.07 9.14
N LYS A 325 15.34 12.46 10.19
CA LYS A 325 14.62 11.21 10.12
C LYS A 325 13.25 11.45 9.49
N GLY A 326 12.93 10.64 8.50
CA GLY A 326 11.63 10.61 7.84
C GLY A 326 11.09 9.21 7.75
N PHE A 327 9.85 9.11 7.32
CA PHE A 327 9.20 7.84 7.03
C PHE A 327 8.32 7.96 5.79
N LEU A 328 8.03 6.84 5.15
CA LEU A 328 7.22 6.88 3.94
C LEU A 328 6.41 5.61 3.70
N MET A 329 5.30 5.79 3.02
CA MET A 329 4.62 4.74 2.28
C MET A 329 5.25 4.66 0.88
N ARG A 330 5.55 3.45 0.41
CA ARG A 330 6.15 3.22 -0.91
C ARG A 330 5.35 2.17 -1.67
N GLY A 331 4.92 2.53 -2.89
CA GLY A 331 4.19 1.65 -3.79
C GLY A 331 4.89 1.40 -5.11
N HIS A 332 4.50 0.34 -5.79
CA HIS A 332 4.97 0.01 -7.13
C HIS A 332 4.78 1.20 -8.08
N LEU A 333 5.56 1.29 -9.16
CA LEU A 333 5.57 2.39 -10.13
C LEU A 333 5.92 3.77 -9.55
N GLY A 334 6.36 3.82 -8.28
CA GLY A 334 6.79 5.07 -7.64
C GLY A 334 5.63 5.85 -7.00
N GLN A 335 4.68 5.18 -6.39
CA GLN A 335 3.74 5.82 -5.49
C GLN A 335 4.47 6.12 -4.19
N TYR A 336 4.50 7.37 -3.78
CA TYR A 336 5.19 7.81 -2.56
C TYR A 336 4.33 8.78 -1.77
N VAL A 337 4.27 8.55 -0.45
CA VAL A 337 3.88 9.56 0.52
C VAL A 337 4.97 9.61 1.57
N ILE A 338 5.69 10.73 1.62
CA ILE A 338 6.93 10.89 2.37
C ILE A 338 6.70 11.94 3.44
N VAL A 339 7.18 11.70 4.64
CA VAL A 339 7.00 12.58 5.79
C VAL A 339 8.33 12.89 6.44
N PHE A 340 8.57 14.17 6.70
CA PHE A 340 9.66 14.70 7.52
C PHE A 340 9.06 15.47 8.69
N PRO A 341 8.92 14.83 9.86
CA PRO A 341 8.20 15.43 10.99
C PRO A 341 8.87 16.71 11.54
N LYS A 342 10.19 16.77 11.57
CA LYS A 342 10.94 17.94 12.07
C LYS A 342 10.76 19.17 11.19
N SER A 343 10.72 18.95 9.87
CA SER A 343 10.46 20.01 8.87
C SER A 343 8.98 20.30 8.67
N ASP A 344 8.10 19.58 9.35
CA ASP A 344 6.64 19.65 9.18
C ASP A 344 6.22 19.53 7.69
N LEU A 345 6.78 18.53 7.01
CA LEU A 345 6.69 18.36 5.57
C LEU A 345 6.06 17.02 5.22
N ILE A 346 5.07 17.04 4.32
CA ILE A 346 4.52 15.83 3.66
C ILE A 346 4.64 16.03 2.15
N ILE A 347 5.13 15.02 1.45
CA ILE A 347 5.27 15.02 0.00
C ILE A 347 4.46 13.84 -0.55
N VAL A 348 3.62 14.08 -1.53
CA VAL A 348 2.90 13.03 -2.25
C VAL A 348 3.33 13.02 -3.70
N ARG A 349 3.73 11.86 -4.19
CA ARG A 349 3.94 11.64 -5.61
C ARG A 349 3.20 10.38 -6.05
N LEU A 350 2.37 10.51 -7.08
CA LEU A 350 1.73 9.41 -7.79
C LEU A 350 2.16 9.41 -9.26
N GLY A 351 2.30 8.25 -9.87
CA GLY A 351 2.71 8.17 -11.27
C GLY A 351 2.91 6.76 -11.80
N HIS A 352 3.16 6.67 -13.12
CA HIS A 352 3.22 5.41 -13.86
C HIS A 352 4.58 4.74 -13.89
N LYS A 353 5.66 5.43 -13.50
CA LYS A 353 7.03 4.89 -13.52
C LYS A 353 7.84 5.43 -12.36
N LYS A 354 8.70 4.59 -11.77
CA LYS A 354 9.72 5.04 -10.83
C LYS A 354 11.04 5.36 -11.54
N GLY A 355 11.76 6.36 -11.05
CA GLY A 355 13.12 6.66 -11.50
C GLY A 355 14.19 5.90 -10.69
N PRO A 356 15.46 5.90 -11.11
CA PRO A 356 16.56 5.22 -10.41
C PRO A 356 16.87 5.79 -9.03
N LYS A 357 16.61 7.07 -8.79
CA LYS A 357 16.76 7.69 -7.45
C LYS A 357 15.52 7.48 -6.57
N ASN A 358 14.54 6.69 -7.02
CA ASN A 358 13.26 6.47 -6.33
C ASN A 358 12.61 7.79 -5.90
N GLU A 359 12.34 7.98 -4.59
CA GLU A 359 11.75 9.18 -4.00
C GLU A 359 12.69 10.39 -3.94
N GLY A 360 14.01 10.21 -4.14
CA GLY A 360 15.01 11.25 -3.96
C GLY A 360 14.76 12.53 -4.76
N TYR A 361 14.32 12.42 -6.01
CA TYR A 361 13.98 13.57 -6.86
C TYR A 361 12.90 14.48 -6.21
N TYR A 362 11.89 13.84 -5.65
CA TYR A 362 10.71 14.51 -5.12
C TYR A 362 11.01 15.15 -3.77
N ILE A 363 11.90 14.53 -2.99
CA ILE A 363 12.40 15.07 -1.73
C ILE A 363 13.25 16.31 -1.99
N ASP A 364 14.21 16.24 -2.93
CA ASP A 364 15.14 17.33 -3.21
C ASP A 364 14.38 18.58 -3.69
N GLU A 365 13.40 18.42 -4.59
CA GLU A 365 12.57 19.54 -5.04
C GLU A 365 11.72 20.15 -3.93
N ALA A 366 11.13 19.30 -3.05
CA ALA A 366 10.33 19.82 -1.95
C ALA A 366 11.19 20.60 -0.93
N PHE A 367 12.38 20.12 -0.60
CA PHE A 367 13.28 20.86 0.30
C PHE A 367 13.77 22.16 -0.32
N LYS A 368 14.03 22.19 -1.63
CA LYS A 368 14.34 23.43 -2.34
C LYS A 368 13.18 24.42 -2.23
N MET A 369 11.95 24.01 -2.52
CA MET A 369 10.77 24.87 -2.46
C MET A 369 10.54 25.44 -1.05
N ILE A 370 10.71 24.65 0.04
CA ILE A 370 10.59 25.20 1.40
C ILE A 370 11.76 26.11 1.79
N SER A 371 12.93 25.98 1.18
CA SER A 371 14.03 26.95 1.33
C SER A 371 13.63 28.29 0.72
N ASP A 372 13.12 28.27 -0.50
CA ASP A 372 12.64 29.47 -1.19
C ASP A 372 11.53 30.18 -0.36
N VAL A 373 10.59 29.42 0.25
CA VAL A 373 9.57 29.99 1.17
C VAL A 373 10.18 30.67 2.40
N LYS A 374 11.33 30.23 2.89
CA LYS A 374 11.97 30.81 4.09
C LYS A 374 12.78 32.04 3.79
N GLU A 375 13.21 32.24 2.54
CA GLU A 375 14.00 33.39 2.10
C GLU A 375 13.12 34.62 1.79
N HIS A 376 11.80 34.40 1.66
CA HIS A 376 10.77 35.42 1.46
C HIS A 376 9.98 35.70 2.77
#